data_11a5698701d28272e365bcf51f0b122d
#
_entry.id   11a5698701d28272e365bcf51f0b122d
#
_cell.length_a   1.000
_cell.length_b   1.000
_cell.length_c   1.000
_cell.angle_alpha   90.00
_cell.angle_beta   90.00
_cell.angle_gamma   90.00
#
_symmetry.space_group_name_H-M   'P 1'
#
loop_
_entity.id
_entity.type
_entity.pdbx_description
1 polymer ?
#
loop_
_entity_poly.entity_id
_entity_poly.type
_entity_poly.pdbx_seq_one_letter_code
_entity_poly.pdbx_strand_id
1 'polypeptide(L)'
;MGIGGIGMSALARYFLHEKKMVAGYDRTETPLTQALEAEGAEVCYKDGVEHIPSTYRFVNSTLVVYTPAVPEDHPQMKYFRQGGFKMEKRSQMLGHLSEGKYVMAVAGTHGKTTTSTLIAWLNQSVGAGGNAFLGGISKNFDSNLVLGNGDRLAVEADEFDRSFLRLKPDVAVITSVAADHLDIYGTYEAVVEAFGQFAALIKQGGALVLKQGVDIPLPEGIDIWRYSYDSAQSDFYATNIKLCDGGYYDFDVVTPDGAIEGCHLGIPGWVNVENAVAAVASMWCAAKRRGEKLDLDKLRKGLREYQGVKRRFEFYVNTPRQVYMDDYAHHPEELDATITSVKKMFPGRKLTAIFQPHLYTRTRDLYREFAAALSHADEVVLVPIYPAREEPIEGVGSEMIAELVTSPVSICEREKLADMLSQAETDVVVSFGAGNIDAYCSAIAEELEKKA
;
A
#
# COMPACT_ATOMS: atom_id res chain seq x y z
N MET A 1 18.61 -1.70 9.78
CA MET A 1 18.63 -0.24 9.92
C MET A 1 17.33 0.30 9.34
N GLY A 2 16.47 0.97 10.17
CA GLY A 2 15.10 1.35 9.84
C GLY A 2 14.11 0.18 9.95
N ILE A 3 14.21 -0.61 11.04
CA ILE A 3 13.48 -1.89 11.20
C ILE A 3 11.96 -1.71 11.29
N GLY A 4 11.48 -0.55 11.76
CA GLY A 4 10.06 -0.22 11.89
C GLY A 4 9.36 0.14 10.57
N GLY A 5 10.10 0.29 9.46
CA GLY A 5 9.49 0.45 8.15
C GLY A 5 8.71 -0.79 7.72
N ILE A 6 7.55 -0.61 7.03
CA ILE A 6 6.65 -1.72 6.68
C ILE A 6 7.37 -2.84 5.90
N GLY A 7 8.20 -2.54 4.92
CA GLY A 7 8.95 -3.56 4.17
C GLY A 7 10.14 -4.14 4.94
N MET A 8 10.72 -3.38 5.88
CA MET A 8 11.82 -3.85 6.72
C MET A 8 11.32 -4.80 7.80
N SER A 9 10.19 -4.50 8.42
CA SER A 9 9.56 -5.37 9.43
C SER A 9 9.15 -6.72 8.85
N ALA A 10 8.70 -6.77 7.59
CA ALA A 10 8.42 -8.04 6.91
C ALA A 10 9.70 -8.90 6.75
N LEU A 11 10.84 -8.28 6.39
CA LEU A 11 12.12 -8.99 6.35
C LEU A 11 12.58 -9.45 7.74
N ALA A 12 12.42 -8.60 8.77
CA ALA A 12 12.75 -8.97 10.15
C ALA A 12 11.95 -10.21 10.59
N ARG A 13 10.64 -10.23 10.35
CA ARG A 13 9.76 -11.39 10.61
C ARG A 13 10.19 -12.64 9.85
N TYR A 14 10.55 -12.47 8.57
CA TYR A 14 11.06 -13.59 7.77
C TYR A 14 12.31 -14.20 8.41
N PHE A 15 13.29 -13.39 8.79
CA PHE A 15 14.51 -13.91 9.41
C PHE A 15 14.28 -14.49 10.81
N LEU A 16 13.37 -13.95 11.60
CA LEU A 16 12.95 -14.56 12.87
C LEU A 16 12.35 -15.95 12.66
N HIS A 17 11.48 -16.08 11.63
CA HIS A 17 10.91 -17.39 11.25
C HIS A 17 12.00 -18.38 10.83
N GLU A 18 13.00 -17.90 10.07
CA GLU A 18 14.19 -18.69 9.68
C GLU A 18 15.16 -18.95 10.85
N LYS A 19 14.73 -18.68 12.08
CA LYS A 19 15.51 -18.89 13.32
C LYS A 19 16.85 -18.13 13.35
N LYS A 20 16.89 -16.98 12.68
CA LYS A 20 18.02 -16.07 12.79
C LYS A 20 17.79 -15.11 13.96
N MET A 21 18.89 -14.71 14.60
CA MET A 21 18.85 -13.60 15.55
C MET A 21 18.69 -12.29 14.76
N VAL A 22 17.74 -11.47 15.17
CA VAL A 22 17.42 -10.19 14.52
C VAL A 22 17.53 -9.07 15.54
N ALA A 23 18.31 -8.04 15.20
CA ALA A 23 18.30 -6.77 15.92
C ALA A 23 18.12 -5.64 14.90
N GLY A 24 17.60 -4.51 15.36
CA GLY A 24 17.39 -3.36 14.49
C GLY A 24 17.39 -2.03 15.21
N TYR A 25 17.68 -1.00 14.43
CA TYR A 25 17.52 0.39 14.82
C TYR A 25 16.30 0.97 14.12
N ASP A 26 15.53 1.75 14.85
CA ASP A 26 14.58 2.70 14.29
C ASP A 26 14.61 4.02 15.08
N ARG A 27 14.20 5.12 14.45
CA ARG A 27 14.17 6.44 15.12
C ARG A 27 13.02 6.54 16.12
N THR A 28 11.91 5.86 15.84
CA THR A 28 10.64 6.03 16.56
C THR A 28 10.10 4.68 16.99
N GLU A 29 9.69 4.61 18.24
CA GLU A 29 8.90 3.49 18.74
C GLU A 29 7.48 3.57 18.16
N THR A 30 6.99 2.45 17.62
CA THR A 30 5.68 2.32 17.00
C THR A 30 5.04 1.00 17.38
N PRO A 31 3.72 0.82 17.21
CA PRO A 31 3.07 -0.48 17.41
C PRO A 31 3.72 -1.61 16.59
N LEU A 32 4.27 -1.27 15.41
CA LEU A 32 4.95 -2.25 14.56
C LEU A 32 6.31 -2.69 15.13
N THR A 33 7.10 -1.75 15.68
CA THR A 33 8.36 -2.10 16.34
C THR A 33 8.14 -2.86 17.64
N GLN A 34 7.13 -2.50 18.42
CA GLN A 34 6.71 -3.24 19.63
C GLN A 34 6.27 -4.67 19.29
N ALA A 35 5.54 -4.86 18.18
CA ALA A 35 5.18 -6.20 17.71
C ALA A 35 6.43 -7.03 17.35
N LEU A 36 7.44 -6.43 16.68
CA LEU A 36 8.69 -7.12 16.38
C LEU A 36 9.46 -7.52 17.64
N GLU A 37 9.46 -6.68 18.69
CA GLU A 37 10.07 -7.01 19.98
C GLU A 37 9.34 -8.19 20.64
N ALA A 38 8.02 -8.20 20.62
CA ALA A 38 7.21 -9.32 21.11
C ALA A 38 7.44 -10.61 20.31
N GLU A 39 7.78 -10.51 19.02
CA GLU A 39 8.14 -11.61 18.13
C GLU A 39 9.59 -12.09 18.31
N GLY A 40 10.42 -11.36 19.08
CA GLY A 40 11.79 -11.75 19.46
C GLY A 40 12.91 -10.97 18.79
N ALA A 41 12.63 -9.84 18.14
CA ALA A 41 13.67 -8.93 17.66
C ALA A 41 14.19 -8.03 18.80
N GLU A 42 15.47 -7.69 18.78
CA GLU A 42 16.06 -6.67 19.65
C GLU A 42 15.95 -5.29 18.94
N VAL A 43 15.06 -4.39 19.38
CA VAL A 43 14.92 -3.07 18.75
C VAL A 43 15.56 -1.98 19.62
N CYS A 44 16.29 -1.08 18.99
CA CYS A 44 16.94 0.07 19.63
C CYS A 44 16.54 1.37 18.95
N TYR A 45 16.24 2.40 19.74
CA TYR A 45 15.80 3.73 19.29
C TYR A 45 16.90 4.81 19.52
N LYS A 46 18.14 4.39 19.75
CA LYS A 46 19.28 5.28 20.02
C LYS A 46 20.34 5.16 18.92
N ASP A 47 20.83 6.29 18.45
CA ASP A 47 21.71 6.40 17.30
C ASP A 47 23.15 5.93 17.53
N GLY A 48 23.60 5.87 18.78
CA GLY A 48 25.01 5.59 19.13
C GLY A 48 25.46 4.17 18.76
N VAL A 49 26.74 4.03 18.38
CA VAL A 49 27.36 2.75 18.05
C VAL A 49 27.41 1.82 19.28
N GLU A 50 27.52 2.39 20.49
CA GLU A 50 27.50 1.66 21.76
C GLU A 50 26.22 0.87 21.98
N HIS A 51 25.12 1.27 21.31
CA HIS A 51 23.81 0.61 21.39
C HIS A 51 23.64 -0.57 20.42
N ILE A 52 24.61 -0.82 19.54
CA ILE A 52 24.62 -2.05 18.76
C ILE A 52 24.93 -3.21 19.70
N PRO A 53 24.07 -4.23 19.84
CA PRO A 53 24.34 -5.36 20.73
C PRO A 53 25.65 -6.09 20.33
N SER A 54 26.40 -6.56 21.30
CA SER A 54 27.75 -7.14 21.08
C SER A 54 27.73 -8.34 20.12
N THR A 55 26.68 -9.12 20.14
CA THR A 55 26.41 -10.27 19.25
C THR A 55 26.44 -9.91 17.76
N TYR A 56 26.09 -8.66 17.40
CA TYR A 56 26.04 -8.20 16.01
C TYR A 56 27.27 -7.39 15.58
N ARG A 57 28.33 -7.35 16.40
CA ARG A 57 29.58 -6.65 16.05
C ARG A 57 30.63 -7.55 15.38
N PHE A 58 30.24 -8.75 14.96
CA PHE A 58 31.12 -9.71 14.29
C PHE A 58 30.89 -9.69 12.78
N VAL A 59 31.85 -9.18 12.02
CA VAL A 59 31.76 -8.96 10.56
C VAL A 59 31.39 -10.23 9.79
N ASN A 60 31.94 -11.38 10.16
CA ASN A 60 31.76 -12.63 9.42
C ASN A 60 30.39 -13.32 9.66
N SER A 61 29.63 -12.92 10.67
CA SER A 61 28.37 -13.53 11.06
C SER A 61 27.17 -12.57 11.02
N THR A 62 27.41 -11.30 10.70
CA THR A 62 26.38 -10.26 10.68
C THR A 62 26.14 -9.75 9.27
N LEU A 63 24.90 -9.84 8.84
CA LEU A 63 24.39 -9.17 7.65
C LEU A 63 23.61 -7.93 8.07
N VAL A 64 23.93 -6.79 7.50
CA VAL A 64 23.24 -5.53 7.74
C VAL A 64 22.28 -5.24 6.58
N VAL A 65 20.99 -5.23 6.88
CA VAL A 65 19.98 -4.80 5.91
C VAL A 65 19.52 -3.39 6.25
N TYR A 66 19.44 -2.51 5.26
CA TYR A 66 19.09 -1.11 5.47
C TYR A 66 18.08 -0.57 4.45
N THR A 67 17.36 0.48 4.84
CA THR A 67 16.50 1.26 3.95
C THR A 67 17.16 2.60 3.62
N PRO A 68 16.92 3.17 2.41
CA PRO A 68 17.39 4.51 2.05
C PRO A 68 16.88 5.62 2.98
N ALA A 69 15.82 5.37 3.75
CA ALA A 69 15.30 6.32 4.73
C ALA A 69 16.26 6.59 5.90
N VAL A 70 17.23 5.71 6.17
CA VAL A 70 18.28 5.94 7.17
C VAL A 70 19.43 6.71 6.51
N PRO A 71 19.80 7.91 7.00
CA PRO A 71 20.85 8.72 6.41
C PRO A 71 22.19 7.99 6.33
N GLU A 72 22.96 8.25 5.27
CA GLU A 72 24.27 7.61 5.09
C GLU A 72 25.30 8.02 6.17
N ASP A 73 25.12 9.21 6.75
CA ASP A 73 25.96 9.75 7.81
C ASP A 73 25.57 9.27 9.21
N HIS A 74 24.51 8.47 9.35
CA HIS A 74 24.09 7.89 10.62
C HIS A 74 25.23 7.11 11.29
N PRO A 75 25.49 7.30 12.60
CA PRO A 75 26.66 6.70 13.27
C PRO A 75 26.77 5.19 13.10
N GLN A 76 25.68 4.45 13.27
CA GLN A 76 25.68 2.99 13.09
C GLN A 76 25.89 2.59 11.62
N MET A 77 25.37 3.35 10.64
CA MET A 77 25.62 3.08 9.22
C MET A 77 27.10 3.25 8.88
N LYS A 78 27.72 4.32 9.37
CA LYS A 78 29.16 4.53 9.22
C LYS A 78 29.99 3.41 9.86
N TYR A 79 29.62 2.99 11.08
CA TYR A 79 30.29 1.89 11.77
C TYR A 79 30.28 0.59 10.96
N PHE A 80 29.11 0.18 10.46
CA PHE A 80 29.00 -1.05 9.69
C PHE A 80 29.75 -0.96 8.36
N ARG A 81 29.67 0.19 7.67
CA ARG A 81 30.35 0.41 6.38
C ARG A 81 31.87 0.40 6.54
N GLN A 82 32.38 1.15 7.51
CA GLN A 82 33.83 1.23 7.80
C GLN A 82 34.38 -0.08 8.39
N GLY A 83 33.57 -0.81 9.13
CA GLY A 83 33.93 -2.10 9.70
C GLY A 83 33.94 -3.25 8.68
N GLY A 84 33.59 -3.01 7.41
CA GLY A 84 33.62 -4.04 6.36
C GLY A 84 32.50 -5.09 6.46
N PHE A 85 31.38 -4.75 7.12
CA PHE A 85 30.22 -5.64 7.19
C PHE A 85 29.57 -5.83 5.83
N LYS A 86 29.01 -7.01 5.57
CA LYS A 86 28.13 -7.22 4.42
C LYS A 86 26.87 -6.39 4.61
N MET A 87 26.66 -5.42 3.73
CA MET A 87 25.52 -4.51 3.77
C MET A 87 24.69 -4.64 2.51
N GLU A 88 23.37 -4.79 2.66
CA GLU A 88 22.44 -4.90 1.53
C GLU A 88 21.24 -3.97 1.74
N LYS A 89 20.79 -3.32 0.65
CA LYS A 89 19.50 -2.62 0.67
C LYS A 89 18.37 -3.61 0.86
N ARG A 90 17.27 -3.17 1.48
CA ARG A 90 16.01 -3.95 1.59
C ARG A 90 15.61 -4.60 0.25
N SER A 91 15.68 -3.83 -0.84
CA SER A 91 15.30 -4.30 -2.17
C SER A 91 16.23 -5.39 -2.72
N GLN A 92 17.54 -5.34 -2.43
CA GLN A 92 18.50 -6.38 -2.81
C GLN A 92 18.18 -7.68 -2.07
N MET A 93 17.93 -7.58 -0.75
CA MET A 93 17.54 -8.75 0.05
C MET A 93 16.25 -9.39 -0.46
N LEU A 94 15.23 -8.59 -0.77
CA LEU A 94 13.98 -9.10 -1.34
C LEU A 94 14.21 -9.75 -2.71
N GLY A 95 15.10 -9.19 -3.53
CA GLY A 95 15.55 -9.81 -4.78
C GLY A 95 16.12 -11.20 -4.56
N HIS A 96 17.06 -11.36 -3.61
CA HIS A 96 17.64 -12.67 -3.27
C HIS A 96 16.59 -13.67 -2.75
N LEU A 97 15.65 -13.22 -1.91
CA LEU A 97 14.57 -14.08 -1.39
C LEU A 97 13.56 -14.49 -2.47
N SER A 98 13.51 -13.76 -3.58
CA SER A 98 12.67 -14.08 -4.74
C SER A 98 13.31 -15.10 -5.70
N GLU A 99 14.61 -15.36 -5.58
CA GLU A 99 15.31 -16.33 -6.42
C GLU A 99 14.75 -17.74 -6.23
N GLY A 100 14.51 -18.42 -7.34
CA GLY A 100 13.91 -19.77 -7.33
C GLY A 100 12.42 -19.84 -6.98
N LYS A 101 11.77 -18.68 -6.77
CA LYS A 101 10.32 -18.59 -6.55
C LYS A 101 9.59 -18.25 -7.84
N TYR A 102 8.29 -18.60 -7.86
CA TYR A 102 7.35 -18.12 -8.86
C TYR A 102 6.81 -16.76 -8.41
N VAL A 103 7.36 -15.69 -8.96
CA VAL A 103 7.15 -14.32 -8.47
C VAL A 103 5.96 -13.67 -9.16
N MET A 104 4.99 -13.22 -8.37
CA MET A 104 3.83 -12.42 -8.77
C MET A 104 4.01 -11.02 -8.18
N ALA A 105 4.50 -10.07 -8.98
CA ALA A 105 4.87 -8.75 -8.51
C ALA A 105 3.84 -7.69 -8.94
N VAL A 106 3.50 -6.78 -8.05
CA VAL A 106 2.56 -5.70 -8.32
C VAL A 106 3.27 -4.35 -8.18
N ALA A 107 3.42 -3.65 -9.29
CA ALA A 107 3.95 -2.30 -9.38
C ALA A 107 2.87 -1.28 -9.78
N GLY A 108 3.17 0.00 -9.67
CA GLY A 108 2.29 1.11 -10.05
C GLY A 108 2.24 2.18 -8.98
N THR A 109 1.90 3.40 -9.33
CA THR A 109 1.85 4.51 -8.39
C THR A 109 0.76 4.26 -7.32
N HIS A 110 -0.41 3.74 -7.71
CA HIS A 110 -1.55 3.48 -6.82
C HIS A 110 -2.04 2.03 -6.93
N GLY A 111 -2.72 1.52 -5.89
CA GLY A 111 -3.33 0.19 -5.90
C GLY A 111 -2.39 -0.99 -5.62
N LYS A 112 -1.07 -0.77 -5.53
CA LYS A 112 -0.06 -1.83 -5.28
C LYS A 112 -0.40 -2.71 -4.08
N THR A 113 -0.56 -2.10 -2.92
CA THR A 113 -0.74 -2.81 -1.64
C THR A 113 -2.02 -3.64 -1.62
N THR A 114 -3.13 -3.05 -2.06
CA THR A 114 -4.42 -3.76 -2.12
C THR A 114 -4.34 -4.95 -3.08
N THR A 115 -3.80 -4.73 -4.29
CA THR A 115 -3.71 -5.78 -5.31
C THR A 115 -2.74 -6.90 -4.92
N SER A 116 -1.54 -6.59 -4.40
CA SER A 116 -0.57 -7.60 -3.98
C SER A 116 -1.07 -8.40 -2.77
N THR A 117 -1.77 -7.74 -1.84
CA THR A 117 -2.38 -8.42 -0.67
C THR A 117 -3.53 -9.31 -1.11
N LEU A 118 -4.36 -8.87 -2.05
CA LEU A 118 -5.43 -9.69 -2.61
C LEU A 118 -4.87 -10.90 -3.36
N ILE A 119 -3.81 -10.75 -4.17
CA ILE A 119 -3.12 -11.87 -4.83
C ILE A 119 -2.59 -12.88 -3.78
N ALA A 120 -1.97 -12.39 -2.70
CA ALA A 120 -1.50 -13.24 -1.61
C ALA A 120 -2.64 -14.04 -0.98
N TRP A 121 -3.76 -13.38 -0.68
CA TRP A 121 -4.96 -14.00 -0.12
C TRP A 121 -5.60 -15.01 -1.07
N LEU A 122 -5.72 -14.67 -2.36
CA LEU A 122 -6.28 -15.58 -3.38
C LEU A 122 -5.40 -16.81 -3.57
N ASN A 123 -4.07 -16.69 -3.53
CA ASN A 123 -3.16 -17.85 -3.58
C ASN A 123 -3.45 -18.83 -2.43
N GLN A 124 -3.69 -18.34 -1.21
CA GLN A 124 -4.08 -19.19 -0.08
C GLN A 124 -5.49 -19.78 -0.30
N SER A 125 -6.44 -18.96 -0.71
CA SER A 125 -7.85 -19.35 -0.88
C SER A 125 -8.03 -20.46 -1.91
N VAL A 126 -7.30 -20.41 -3.05
CA VAL A 126 -7.36 -21.47 -4.08
C VAL A 126 -6.49 -22.69 -3.74
N GLY A 127 -5.73 -22.65 -2.63
CA GLY A 127 -4.85 -23.74 -2.20
C GLY A 127 -3.49 -23.78 -2.92
N ALA A 128 -3.12 -22.73 -3.65
CA ALA A 128 -1.81 -22.63 -4.28
C ALA A 128 -0.69 -22.31 -3.27
N GLY A 129 -1.04 -21.67 -2.15
CA GLY A 129 -0.11 -21.34 -1.08
C GLY A 129 0.94 -20.33 -1.47
N GLY A 130 2.09 -20.36 -0.78
CA GLY A 130 3.24 -19.51 -1.04
C GLY A 130 3.42 -18.39 -0.03
N ASN A 131 4.46 -17.59 -0.24
CA ASN A 131 4.85 -16.50 0.64
C ASN A 131 4.35 -15.15 0.08
N ALA A 132 4.30 -14.12 0.94
CA ALA A 132 4.09 -12.76 0.47
C ALA A 132 4.84 -11.73 1.33
N PHE A 133 5.40 -10.72 0.66
CA PHE A 133 5.92 -9.50 1.29
C PHE A 133 5.03 -8.34 0.87
N LEU A 134 4.30 -7.78 1.83
CA LEU A 134 3.22 -6.83 1.60
C LEU A 134 3.62 -5.41 2.04
N GLY A 135 3.11 -4.42 1.35
CA GLY A 135 3.32 -3.01 1.66
C GLY A 135 2.41 -2.45 2.77
N GLY A 136 1.62 -3.29 3.42
CA GLY A 136 0.72 -2.94 4.51
C GLY A 136 0.35 -4.16 5.36
N ILE A 137 -0.28 -3.93 6.49
CA ILE A 137 -0.78 -5.01 7.35
C ILE A 137 -2.10 -5.53 6.75
N SER A 138 -2.06 -6.76 6.24
CA SER A 138 -3.27 -7.45 5.77
C SER A 138 -4.18 -7.80 6.95
N LYS A 139 -5.47 -7.53 6.82
CA LYS A 139 -6.47 -7.89 7.85
C LYS A 139 -6.76 -9.39 7.86
N ASN A 140 -6.61 -10.08 6.72
CA ASN A 140 -6.79 -11.54 6.64
C ASN A 140 -5.64 -12.31 7.31
N PHE A 141 -4.43 -11.75 7.33
CA PHE A 141 -3.24 -12.41 7.87
C PHE A 141 -2.76 -11.79 9.20
N ASP A 142 -3.31 -10.63 9.57
CA ASP A 142 -2.85 -9.75 10.65
C ASP A 142 -1.32 -9.52 10.59
N SER A 143 -0.77 -9.42 9.38
CA SER A 143 0.67 -9.29 9.12
C SER A 143 0.94 -8.65 7.77
N ASN A 144 2.16 -8.15 7.61
CA ASN A 144 2.75 -7.74 6.33
C ASN A 144 3.67 -8.80 5.72
N LEU A 145 3.81 -9.94 6.39
CA LEU A 145 4.50 -11.12 5.90
C LEU A 145 3.53 -12.32 5.93
N VAL A 146 3.45 -13.04 4.81
CA VAL A 146 2.76 -14.32 4.74
C VAL A 146 3.80 -15.40 4.49
N LEU A 147 3.79 -16.43 5.30
CA LEU A 147 4.61 -17.62 5.13
C LEU A 147 3.70 -18.82 4.93
N GLY A 148 3.87 -19.50 3.82
CA GLY A 148 3.03 -20.62 3.44
C GLY A 148 3.81 -21.65 2.64
N ASN A 149 3.20 -22.82 2.48
CA ASN A 149 3.76 -23.87 1.64
C ASN A 149 3.62 -23.50 0.16
N GLY A 150 4.58 -23.90 -0.64
CA GLY A 150 4.59 -23.66 -2.08
C GLY A 150 5.73 -22.73 -2.53
N ASP A 151 5.86 -22.58 -3.84
CA ASP A 151 6.92 -21.82 -4.48
C ASP A 151 6.48 -20.40 -4.92
N ARG A 152 5.19 -20.05 -4.78
CA ARG A 152 4.69 -18.74 -5.15
C ARG A 152 5.16 -17.68 -4.17
N LEU A 153 5.43 -16.49 -4.73
CA LEU A 153 5.78 -15.30 -3.95
C LEU A 153 4.98 -14.10 -4.49
N ALA A 154 4.01 -13.64 -3.71
CA ALA A 154 3.35 -12.37 -3.99
C ALA A 154 4.15 -11.23 -3.36
N VAL A 155 4.44 -10.17 -4.13
CA VAL A 155 5.30 -9.09 -3.65
C VAL A 155 4.83 -7.74 -4.19
N GLU A 156 4.82 -6.75 -3.31
CA GLU A 156 4.69 -5.36 -3.73
C GLU A 156 6.02 -4.88 -4.31
N ALA A 157 6.00 -4.45 -5.56
CA ALA A 157 7.15 -3.97 -6.32
C ALA A 157 7.17 -2.43 -6.26
N ASP A 158 7.88 -1.90 -5.27
CA ASP A 158 7.95 -0.48 -4.94
C ASP A 158 8.88 0.25 -5.92
N GLU A 159 8.37 1.25 -6.63
CA GLU A 159 9.11 2.09 -7.56
C GLU A 159 10.06 3.08 -6.86
N PHE A 160 9.82 3.39 -5.58
CA PHE A 160 10.69 4.27 -4.82
C PHE A 160 12.15 3.77 -4.84
N ASP A 161 13.10 4.66 -5.07
CA ASP A 161 14.56 4.35 -5.22
C ASP A 161 14.83 3.24 -6.28
N ARG A 162 13.93 3.09 -7.27
CA ARG A 162 14.01 2.04 -8.31
C ARG A 162 14.12 0.62 -7.72
N SER A 163 13.57 0.42 -6.53
CA SER A 163 13.66 -0.84 -5.76
C SER A 163 13.07 -2.02 -6.53
N PHE A 164 11.99 -1.82 -7.28
CA PHE A 164 11.33 -2.86 -8.07
C PHE A 164 12.23 -3.48 -9.15
N LEU A 165 13.29 -2.80 -9.60
CA LEU A 165 14.24 -3.32 -10.58
C LEU A 165 15.15 -4.44 -10.04
N ARG A 166 14.97 -4.85 -8.80
CA ARG A 166 15.66 -6.02 -8.21
C ARG A 166 14.86 -7.31 -8.33
N LEU A 167 13.61 -7.23 -8.75
CA LEU A 167 12.72 -8.37 -8.92
C LEU A 167 12.75 -8.91 -10.35
N LYS A 168 12.56 -10.23 -10.50
CA LYS A 168 12.38 -10.91 -11.80
C LYS A 168 11.06 -11.66 -11.79
N PRO A 169 9.93 -10.99 -12.13
CA PRO A 169 8.61 -11.59 -12.03
C PRO A 169 8.37 -12.67 -13.08
N ASP A 170 7.57 -13.67 -12.72
CA ASP A 170 6.90 -14.59 -13.66
C ASP A 170 5.60 -13.94 -14.17
N VAL A 171 4.89 -13.25 -13.27
CA VAL A 171 3.72 -12.43 -13.59
C VAL A 171 3.92 -11.05 -12.93
N ALA A 172 3.86 -9.99 -13.72
CA ALA A 172 3.85 -8.62 -13.22
C ALA A 172 2.48 -7.98 -13.45
N VAL A 173 2.03 -7.18 -12.48
CA VAL A 173 0.89 -6.27 -12.62
C VAL A 173 1.40 -4.84 -12.58
N ILE A 174 0.95 -3.97 -13.49
CA ILE A 174 1.18 -2.52 -13.41
C ILE A 174 -0.17 -1.84 -13.35
N THR A 175 -0.46 -1.22 -12.19
CA THR A 175 -1.78 -0.66 -11.87
C THR A 175 -1.95 0.77 -12.33
N SER A 176 -0.90 1.56 -12.34
CA SER A 176 -0.90 2.96 -12.77
C SER A 176 0.54 3.45 -12.94
N VAL A 177 0.71 4.52 -13.73
CA VAL A 177 1.97 5.25 -13.85
C VAL A 177 1.65 6.73 -13.80
N ALA A 178 1.97 7.39 -12.69
CA ALA A 178 1.76 8.82 -12.48
C ALA A 178 3.08 9.52 -12.12
N ALA A 179 3.07 10.86 -12.15
CA ALA A 179 4.22 11.69 -11.81
C ALA A 179 4.44 11.74 -10.28
N ASP A 180 4.91 10.64 -9.71
CA ASP A 180 5.30 10.56 -8.29
C ASP A 180 6.81 10.37 -8.16
N HIS A 181 7.34 10.67 -6.98
CA HIS A 181 8.78 10.54 -6.67
C HIS A 181 9.69 11.29 -7.66
N LEU A 182 9.26 12.49 -8.10
CA LEU A 182 10.04 13.31 -9.04
C LEU A 182 11.37 13.81 -8.45
N ASP A 183 11.52 13.82 -7.13
CA ASP A 183 12.80 14.01 -6.43
C ASP A 183 13.84 12.93 -6.77
N ILE A 184 13.39 11.72 -7.11
CA ILE A 184 14.22 10.57 -7.51
C ILE A 184 14.35 10.45 -9.03
N TYR A 185 13.23 10.62 -9.74
CA TYR A 185 13.16 10.39 -11.18
C TYR A 185 13.47 11.62 -12.02
N GLY A 186 13.22 12.83 -11.49
CA GLY A 186 13.42 14.10 -12.19
C GLY A 186 12.25 14.47 -13.12
N THR A 187 11.78 13.55 -13.97
CA THR A 187 10.69 13.78 -14.92
C THR A 187 9.72 12.62 -15.00
N TYR A 188 8.51 12.87 -15.49
CA TYR A 188 7.50 11.84 -15.74
C TYR A 188 7.98 10.79 -16.75
N GLU A 189 8.69 11.21 -17.80
CA GLU A 189 9.23 10.30 -18.80
C GLU A 189 10.23 9.31 -18.19
N ALA A 190 11.02 9.74 -17.20
CA ALA A 190 11.94 8.86 -16.48
C ALA A 190 11.19 7.86 -15.59
N VAL A 191 10.02 8.22 -15.05
CA VAL A 191 9.12 7.28 -14.36
C VAL A 191 8.61 6.24 -15.36
N VAL A 192 8.05 6.66 -16.48
CA VAL A 192 7.54 5.76 -17.56
C VAL A 192 8.62 4.80 -18.03
N GLU A 193 9.86 5.29 -18.27
CA GLU A 193 11.00 4.47 -18.67
C GLU A 193 11.34 3.42 -17.59
N ALA A 194 11.33 3.78 -16.33
CA ALA A 194 11.62 2.85 -15.23
C ALA A 194 10.56 1.73 -15.14
N PHE A 195 9.30 2.03 -15.39
CA PHE A 195 8.25 0.99 -15.48
C PHE A 195 8.46 0.08 -16.71
N GLY A 196 8.93 0.63 -17.84
CA GLY A 196 9.35 -0.15 -18.99
C GLY A 196 10.54 -1.07 -18.67
N GLN A 197 11.54 -0.57 -17.93
CA GLN A 197 12.66 -1.37 -17.45
C GLN A 197 12.18 -2.49 -16.49
N PHE A 198 11.23 -2.22 -15.61
CA PHE A 198 10.62 -3.24 -14.75
C PHE A 198 9.89 -4.31 -15.58
N ALA A 199 9.10 -3.92 -16.57
CA ALA A 199 8.43 -4.86 -17.46
C ALA A 199 9.44 -5.75 -18.22
N ALA A 200 10.61 -5.21 -18.62
CA ALA A 200 11.68 -5.95 -19.28
C ALA A 200 12.38 -6.99 -18.36
N LEU A 201 12.17 -6.92 -17.04
CA LEU A 201 12.68 -7.93 -16.07
C LEU A 201 11.75 -9.12 -15.90
N ILE A 202 10.56 -9.10 -16.52
CA ILE A 202 9.68 -10.26 -16.54
C ILE A 202 10.41 -11.41 -17.24
N LYS A 203 10.40 -12.59 -16.60
CA LYS A 203 11.09 -13.77 -17.15
C LYS A 203 10.54 -14.14 -18.53
N GLN A 204 11.41 -14.68 -19.39
CA GLN A 204 11.04 -15.16 -20.72
C GLN A 204 9.81 -16.04 -20.68
N GLY A 205 8.83 -15.76 -21.53
CA GLY A 205 7.52 -16.38 -21.49
C GLY A 205 6.70 -16.02 -20.26
N GLY A 206 7.05 -14.98 -19.46
CA GLY A 206 6.25 -14.40 -18.36
C GLY A 206 5.02 -13.65 -18.86
N ALA A 207 4.26 -13.06 -17.95
CA ALA A 207 3.07 -12.29 -18.29
C ALA A 207 3.08 -10.91 -17.62
N LEU A 208 2.67 -9.89 -18.38
CA LEU A 208 2.37 -8.55 -17.90
C LEU A 208 0.86 -8.32 -17.91
N VAL A 209 0.28 -8.02 -16.76
CA VAL A 209 -1.09 -7.54 -16.60
C VAL A 209 -1.02 -6.03 -16.45
N LEU A 210 -1.41 -5.31 -17.50
CA LEU A 210 -1.22 -3.87 -17.61
C LEU A 210 -2.56 -3.14 -17.65
N LYS A 211 -2.74 -2.13 -16.80
CA LYS A 211 -3.96 -1.32 -16.81
C LYS A 211 -4.19 -0.68 -18.17
N GLN A 212 -5.42 -0.71 -18.64
CA GLN A 212 -5.83 -0.02 -19.87
C GLN A 212 -5.55 1.48 -19.76
N GLY A 213 -4.96 2.05 -20.82
CA GLY A 213 -4.55 3.46 -20.86
C GLY A 213 -3.16 3.75 -20.28
N VAL A 214 -2.50 2.79 -19.61
CA VAL A 214 -1.09 2.94 -19.24
C VAL A 214 -0.21 2.65 -20.46
N ASP A 215 0.64 3.63 -20.81
CA ASP A 215 1.58 3.56 -21.93
C ASP A 215 3.02 3.55 -21.39
N ILE A 216 3.72 2.44 -21.60
CA ILE A 216 5.11 2.21 -21.22
C ILE A 216 5.83 1.43 -22.32
N PRO A 217 7.17 1.48 -22.41
CA PRO A 217 7.93 0.58 -23.24
C PRO A 217 7.62 -0.88 -22.92
N LEU A 218 7.19 -1.65 -23.92
CA LEU A 218 6.78 -3.05 -23.75
C LEU A 218 7.89 -3.99 -24.24
N PRO A 219 8.28 -5.00 -23.44
CA PRO A 219 9.28 -5.99 -23.84
C PRO A 219 8.68 -7.02 -24.81
N GLU A 220 9.57 -7.65 -25.59
CA GLU A 220 9.24 -8.81 -26.42
C GLU A 220 9.34 -10.13 -25.63
N GLY A 221 8.66 -11.18 -26.12
CA GLY A 221 8.78 -12.55 -25.61
C GLY A 221 8.05 -12.82 -24.30
N ILE A 222 7.09 -11.98 -23.94
CA ILE A 222 6.14 -12.18 -22.84
C ILE A 222 4.71 -12.02 -23.33
N ASP A 223 3.75 -12.55 -22.57
CA ASP A 223 2.34 -12.29 -22.81
C ASP A 223 1.93 -10.96 -22.19
N ILE A 224 1.25 -10.10 -22.94
CA ILE A 224 0.74 -8.81 -22.47
C ILE A 224 -0.78 -8.86 -22.46
N TRP A 225 -1.37 -8.65 -21.29
CA TRP A 225 -2.80 -8.65 -21.03
C TRP A 225 -3.24 -7.30 -20.50
N ARG A 226 -4.29 -6.73 -21.09
CA ARG A 226 -4.87 -5.47 -20.61
C ARG A 226 -6.01 -5.74 -19.63
N TYR A 227 -6.10 -4.92 -18.60
CA TYR A 227 -7.24 -4.95 -17.68
C TYR A 227 -7.80 -3.56 -17.43
N SER A 228 -9.07 -3.49 -17.06
CA SER A 228 -9.76 -2.25 -16.69
C SER A 228 -10.90 -2.51 -15.72
N TYR A 229 -11.48 -1.43 -15.21
CA TYR A 229 -12.68 -1.52 -14.39
C TYR A 229 -13.84 -2.14 -15.16
N ASP A 230 -14.21 -1.58 -16.33
CA ASP A 230 -15.43 -1.96 -17.08
C ASP A 230 -15.30 -1.87 -18.62
N SER A 231 -14.11 -1.66 -19.15
CA SER A 231 -13.94 -1.48 -20.59
C SER A 231 -13.79 -2.82 -21.32
N ALA A 232 -14.73 -3.13 -22.20
CA ALA A 232 -14.69 -4.29 -23.08
C ALA A 232 -13.57 -4.26 -24.14
N GLN A 233 -12.74 -3.21 -24.17
CA GLN A 233 -11.52 -3.14 -24.97
C GLN A 233 -10.33 -3.83 -24.27
N SER A 234 -10.50 -4.20 -23.00
CA SER A 234 -9.52 -4.93 -22.23
C SER A 234 -9.77 -6.43 -22.27
N ASP A 235 -8.71 -7.23 -22.02
CA ASP A 235 -8.81 -8.69 -21.93
C ASP A 235 -9.49 -9.14 -20.63
N PHE A 236 -9.33 -8.34 -19.58
CA PHE A 236 -9.96 -8.54 -18.28
C PHE A 236 -10.70 -7.27 -17.84
N TYR A 237 -11.96 -7.40 -17.51
CA TYR A 237 -12.77 -6.28 -17.02
C TYR A 237 -13.97 -6.78 -16.22
N ALA A 238 -14.52 -5.90 -15.36
CA ALA A 238 -15.75 -6.22 -14.65
C ALA A 238 -16.98 -5.87 -15.49
N THR A 239 -18.02 -6.66 -15.34
CA THR A 239 -19.34 -6.44 -15.94
C THR A 239 -20.44 -6.78 -14.94
N ASN A 240 -21.69 -6.44 -15.24
CA ASN A 240 -22.83 -6.63 -14.35
C ASN A 240 -22.60 -6.03 -12.95
N ILE A 241 -21.87 -4.91 -12.89
CA ILE A 241 -21.43 -4.25 -11.67
C ILE A 241 -22.64 -3.67 -10.94
N LYS A 242 -22.85 -4.10 -9.70
CA LYS A 242 -23.93 -3.65 -8.83
C LYS A 242 -23.39 -3.16 -7.50
N LEU A 243 -23.70 -1.91 -7.15
CA LEU A 243 -23.44 -1.37 -5.82
C LEU A 243 -24.42 -2.01 -4.81
N CYS A 244 -23.88 -2.56 -3.74
CA CYS A 244 -24.60 -3.13 -2.61
C CYS A 244 -24.49 -2.21 -1.39
N ASP A 245 -25.32 -2.47 -0.36
CA ASP A 245 -25.30 -1.72 0.89
C ASP A 245 -23.90 -1.67 1.50
N GLY A 246 -23.54 -0.55 2.11
CA GLY A 246 -22.23 -0.34 2.73
C GLY A 246 -21.08 -0.11 1.74
N GLY A 247 -21.38 0.12 0.45
CA GLY A 247 -20.36 0.42 -0.56
C GLY A 247 -19.66 -0.79 -1.16
N TYR A 248 -20.18 -2.00 -0.90
CA TYR A 248 -19.70 -3.25 -1.50
C TYR A 248 -20.20 -3.42 -2.94
N TYR A 249 -19.58 -4.34 -3.67
CA TYR A 249 -19.94 -4.56 -5.07
C TYR A 249 -20.11 -6.04 -5.39
N ASP A 250 -21.20 -6.36 -6.11
CA ASP A 250 -21.36 -7.59 -6.87
C ASP A 250 -21.00 -7.31 -8.34
N PHE A 251 -20.31 -8.25 -8.99
CA PHE A 251 -19.88 -8.10 -10.38
C PHE A 251 -19.49 -9.45 -10.97
N ASP A 252 -19.31 -9.50 -12.28
CA ASP A 252 -18.68 -10.61 -12.98
C ASP A 252 -17.32 -10.14 -13.52
N VAL A 253 -16.36 -11.06 -13.63
CA VAL A 253 -15.06 -10.77 -14.25
C VAL A 253 -14.98 -11.47 -15.59
N VAL A 254 -14.89 -10.72 -16.68
CA VAL A 254 -14.60 -11.25 -18.01
C VAL A 254 -13.12 -11.58 -18.11
N THR A 255 -12.83 -12.74 -18.65
CA THR A 255 -11.47 -13.25 -18.91
C THR A 255 -11.40 -13.78 -20.35
N PRO A 256 -10.22 -14.02 -20.92
CA PRO A 256 -10.08 -14.64 -22.25
C PRO A 256 -10.75 -16.04 -22.38
N ASP A 257 -10.95 -16.75 -21.26
CA ASP A 257 -11.57 -18.09 -21.25
C ASP A 257 -13.08 -18.03 -20.93
N GLY A 258 -13.66 -16.84 -20.76
CA GLY A 258 -15.08 -16.62 -20.42
C GLY A 258 -15.27 -15.83 -19.13
N ALA A 259 -16.52 -15.62 -18.74
CA ALA A 259 -16.87 -14.85 -17.56
C ALA A 259 -16.80 -15.70 -16.27
N ILE A 260 -16.27 -15.11 -15.22
CA ILE A 260 -16.36 -15.61 -13.83
C ILE A 260 -17.53 -14.87 -13.20
N GLU A 261 -18.69 -15.52 -13.17
CA GLU A 261 -19.94 -14.92 -12.71
C GLU A 261 -20.09 -14.95 -11.18
N GLY A 262 -20.84 -14.00 -10.64
CA GLY A 262 -21.25 -13.98 -9.24
C GLY A 262 -20.13 -13.67 -8.25
N CYS A 263 -19.18 -12.83 -8.63
CA CYS A 263 -18.16 -12.31 -7.73
C CYS A 263 -18.76 -11.29 -6.77
N HIS A 264 -18.32 -11.32 -5.53
CA HIS A 264 -18.56 -10.31 -4.51
C HIS A 264 -17.22 -9.94 -3.87
N LEU A 265 -16.94 -8.66 -3.75
CA LEU A 265 -15.69 -8.22 -3.11
C LEU A 265 -15.95 -7.88 -1.63
N GLY A 266 -15.18 -8.48 -0.72
CA GLY A 266 -15.31 -8.30 0.73
C GLY A 266 -14.82 -6.95 1.26
N ILE A 267 -14.38 -6.05 0.38
CA ILE A 267 -14.02 -4.67 0.71
C ILE A 267 -14.77 -3.69 -0.20
N PRO A 268 -15.09 -2.49 0.30
CA PRO A 268 -15.88 -1.51 -0.43
C PRO A 268 -15.05 -0.72 -1.46
N GLY A 269 -15.75 0.04 -2.29
CA GLY A 269 -15.18 0.99 -3.23
C GLY A 269 -14.94 0.44 -4.64
N TRP A 270 -15.36 1.21 -5.64
CA TRP A 270 -15.23 0.82 -7.06
C TRP A 270 -13.77 0.62 -7.49
N VAL A 271 -12.85 1.40 -6.94
CA VAL A 271 -11.42 1.25 -7.21
C VAL A 271 -10.90 -0.13 -6.80
N ASN A 272 -11.51 -0.73 -5.78
CA ASN A 272 -11.16 -2.07 -5.32
C ASN A 272 -11.72 -3.16 -6.24
N VAL A 273 -12.81 -2.91 -6.97
CA VAL A 273 -13.26 -3.80 -8.05
C VAL A 273 -12.20 -3.85 -9.15
N GLU A 274 -11.64 -2.72 -9.56
CA GLU A 274 -10.54 -2.68 -10.53
C GLU A 274 -9.29 -3.42 -10.03
N ASN A 275 -8.92 -3.23 -8.76
CA ASN A 275 -7.83 -3.98 -8.12
C ASN A 275 -8.12 -5.50 -8.09
N ALA A 276 -9.39 -5.88 -7.89
CA ALA A 276 -9.80 -7.29 -7.92
C ALA A 276 -9.71 -7.88 -9.32
N VAL A 277 -10.08 -7.13 -10.37
CA VAL A 277 -9.89 -7.57 -11.76
C VAL A 277 -8.41 -7.81 -12.05
N ALA A 278 -7.52 -6.90 -11.63
CA ALA A 278 -6.07 -7.06 -11.79
C ALA A 278 -5.54 -8.31 -11.05
N ALA A 279 -6.01 -8.54 -9.82
CA ALA A 279 -5.62 -9.72 -9.05
C ALA A 279 -6.12 -11.01 -9.70
N VAL A 280 -7.38 -11.07 -10.16
CA VAL A 280 -7.94 -12.22 -10.89
C VAL A 280 -7.18 -12.48 -12.18
N ALA A 281 -6.84 -11.44 -12.96
CA ALA A 281 -6.01 -11.56 -14.15
C ALA A 281 -4.63 -12.17 -13.84
N SER A 282 -3.98 -11.71 -12.76
CA SER A 282 -2.71 -12.26 -12.30
C SER A 282 -2.82 -13.74 -11.91
N MET A 283 -3.89 -14.12 -11.19
CA MET A 283 -4.18 -15.51 -10.82
C MET A 283 -4.44 -16.38 -12.05
N TRP A 284 -5.19 -15.87 -13.02
CA TRP A 284 -5.45 -16.54 -14.30
C TRP A 284 -4.15 -16.77 -15.09
N CYS A 285 -3.33 -15.73 -15.24
CA CYS A 285 -2.02 -15.82 -15.89
C CYS A 285 -1.14 -16.88 -15.21
N ALA A 286 -1.06 -16.87 -13.88
CA ALA A 286 -0.28 -17.84 -13.13
C ALA A 286 -0.76 -19.29 -13.35
N ALA A 287 -2.07 -19.53 -13.27
CA ALA A 287 -2.66 -20.84 -13.48
C ALA A 287 -2.41 -21.34 -14.92
N LYS A 288 -2.68 -20.51 -15.93
CA LYS A 288 -2.48 -20.85 -17.35
C LYS A 288 -1.04 -21.25 -17.65
N ARG A 289 -0.07 -20.47 -17.16
CA ARG A 289 1.36 -20.72 -17.40
C ARG A 289 1.88 -21.96 -16.69
N ARG A 290 1.32 -22.29 -15.54
CA ARG A 290 1.70 -23.49 -14.79
C ARG A 290 0.92 -24.73 -15.21
N GLY A 291 0.00 -24.62 -16.17
CA GLY A 291 -0.91 -25.71 -16.56
C GLY A 291 -1.83 -26.15 -15.41
N GLU A 292 -2.10 -25.25 -14.47
CA GLU A 292 -2.99 -25.48 -13.33
C GLU A 292 -4.42 -25.08 -13.69
N LYS A 293 -5.40 -25.76 -13.13
CA LYS A 293 -6.81 -25.34 -13.23
C LYS A 293 -7.14 -24.40 -12.08
N LEU A 294 -7.56 -23.19 -12.42
CA LEU A 294 -8.04 -22.23 -11.42
C LEU A 294 -9.40 -22.69 -10.87
N ASP A 295 -9.49 -22.91 -9.56
CA ASP A 295 -10.73 -23.25 -8.88
C ASP A 295 -11.57 -21.97 -8.70
N LEU A 296 -12.58 -21.79 -9.56
CA LEU A 296 -13.40 -20.57 -9.60
C LEU A 296 -14.30 -20.43 -8.37
N ASP A 297 -14.72 -21.54 -7.74
CA ASP A 297 -15.51 -21.47 -6.51
C ASP A 297 -14.69 -20.94 -5.34
N LYS A 298 -13.46 -21.46 -5.20
CA LYS A 298 -12.52 -20.95 -4.20
C LYS A 298 -12.08 -19.52 -4.49
N LEU A 299 -11.91 -19.16 -5.76
CA LEU A 299 -11.59 -17.79 -6.15
C LEU A 299 -12.70 -16.81 -5.72
N ARG A 300 -13.97 -17.12 -6.06
CA ARG A 300 -15.15 -16.31 -5.63
C ARG A 300 -15.25 -16.22 -4.11
N LYS A 301 -15.04 -17.33 -3.42
CA LYS A 301 -15.01 -17.36 -1.96
C LYS A 301 -13.89 -16.46 -1.43
N GLY A 302 -12.69 -16.55 -2.00
CA GLY A 302 -11.55 -15.70 -1.63
C GLY A 302 -11.83 -14.21 -1.83
N LEU A 303 -12.44 -13.80 -2.94
CA LEU A 303 -12.84 -12.42 -3.17
C LEU A 303 -13.82 -11.94 -2.10
N ARG A 304 -14.82 -12.74 -1.76
CA ARG A 304 -15.84 -12.41 -0.73
C ARG A 304 -15.26 -12.31 0.68
N GLU A 305 -14.32 -13.17 1.03
CA GLU A 305 -13.72 -13.24 2.37
C GLU A 305 -12.49 -12.32 2.53
N TYR A 306 -12.14 -11.57 1.49
CA TYR A 306 -11.05 -10.61 1.56
C TYR A 306 -11.43 -9.45 2.47
N GLN A 307 -10.59 -9.15 3.46
CA GLN A 307 -10.85 -8.12 4.48
C GLN A 307 -10.03 -6.83 4.27
N GLY A 308 -9.16 -6.82 3.25
CA GLY A 308 -8.36 -5.66 2.90
C GLY A 308 -7.08 -5.50 3.74
N VAL A 309 -6.61 -4.27 3.75
CA VAL A 309 -5.37 -3.82 4.39
C VAL A 309 -5.74 -2.72 5.38
N LYS A 310 -5.09 -2.71 6.54
CA LYS A 310 -5.25 -1.61 7.52
C LYS A 310 -4.96 -0.28 6.83
N ARG A 311 -5.75 0.74 7.14
CA ARG A 311 -5.65 2.07 6.57
C ARG A 311 -5.89 2.17 5.04
N ARG A 312 -6.65 1.24 4.45
CA ARG A 312 -7.08 1.29 3.05
C ARG A 312 -8.58 1.03 3.00
N PHE A 313 -9.41 2.08 2.83
CA PHE A 313 -10.86 2.00 2.96
C PHE A 313 -11.27 1.24 4.23
N GLU A 314 -10.60 1.52 5.33
CA GLU A 314 -10.81 0.80 6.59
C GLU A 314 -11.97 1.39 7.36
N PHE A 315 -13.06 0.64 7.51
CA PHE A 315 -14.19 1.04 8.34
C PHE A 315 -13.89 0.85 9.83
N TYR A 316 -14.14 1.90 10.59
CA TYR A 316 -14.21 1.90 12.04
C TYR A 316 -15.68 1.91 12.52
N VAL A 317 -16.54 2.71 11.86
CA VAL A 317 -17.98 2.77 12.08
C VAL A 317 -18.68 2.61 10.75
N ASN A 318 -19.65 1.69 10.66
CA ASN A 318 -20.44 1.48 9.44
C ASN A 318 -21.88 1.16 9.78
N THR A 319 -22.69 2.20 10.01
CA THR A 319 -24.10 2.12 10.34
C THR A 319 -24.93 2.94 9.36
N PRO A 320 -26.27 2.75 9.32
CA PRO A 320 -27.14 3.57 8.48
C PRO A 320 -27.08 5.08 8.79
N ARG A 321 -26.72 5.46 10.02
CA ARG A 321 -26.69 6.86 10.47
C ARG A 321 -25.29 7.47 10.39
N GLN A 322 -24.26 6.69 10.76
CA GLN A 322 -22.91 7.17 10.89
C GLN A 322 -21.93 6.23 10.20
N VAL A 323 -21.04 6.79 9.38
CA VAL A 323 -19.90 6.06 8.78
C VAL A 323 -18.61 6.76 9.17
N TYR A 324 -17.61 5.98 9.57
CA TYR A 324 -16.25 6.47 9.73
C TYR A 324 -15.25 5.50 9.10
N MET A 325 -14.38 6.05 8.27
CA MET A 325 -13.33 5.30 7.57
C MET A 325 -11.98 5.98 7.76
N ASP A 326 -10.89 5.18 7.68
CA ASP A 326 -9.52 5.68 7.53
C ASP A 326 -8.91 5.20 6.22
N ASP A 327 -8.21 6.11 5.54
CA ASP A 327 -7.49 5.78 4.30
C ASP A 327 -6.09 6.41 4.30
N TYR A 328 -5.12 5.66 3.81
CA TYR A 328 -3.72 6.06 3.76
C TYR A 328 -3.42 7.10 2.68
N ALA A 329 -4.41 7.49 1.87
CA ALA A 329 -4.26 8.46 0.78
C ALA A 329 -3.53 9.73 1.26
N HIS A 330 -2.47 10.08 0.57
CA HIS A 330 -1.58 11.19 0.92
C HIS A 330 -1.01 11.91 -0.32
N HIS A 331 -1.49 11.55 -1.50
CA HIS A 331 -1.26 12.24 -2.77
C HIS A 331 -2.60 12.77 -3.29
N PRO A 332 -2.64 13.92 -4.03
CA PRO A 332 -3.89 14.51 -4.52
C PRO A 332 -4.78 13.54 -5.32
N GLU A 333 -4.18 12.76 -6.21
CA GLU A 333 -4.92 11.77 -7.02
C GLU A 333 -5.55 10.67 -6.17
N GLU A 334 -4.87 10.23 -5.10
CA GLU A 334 -5.41 9.24 -4.15
C GLU A 334 -6.60 9.81 -3.38
N LEU A 335 -6.47 11.07 -2.90
CA LEU A 335 -7.54 11.76 -2.19
C LEU A 335 -8.77 11.91 -3.08
N ASP A 336 -8.57 12.40 -4.32
CA ASP A 336 -9.66 12.57 -5.28
C ASP A 336 -10.38 11.26 -5.58
N ALA A 337 -9.61 10.20 -5.86
CA ALA A 337 -10.16 8.88 -6.13
C ALA A 337 -10.95 8.33 -4.94
N THR A 338 -10.42 8.47 -3.70
CA THR A 338 -11.10 7.98 -2.51
C THR A 338 -12.34 8.81 -2.19
N ILE A 339 -12.26 10.15 -2.19
CA ILE A 339 -13.41 11.04 -1.94
C ILE A 339 -14.52 10.76 -2.96
N THR A 340 -14.19 10.68 -4.25
CA THR A 340 -15.14 10.36 -5.31
C THR A 340 -15.77 8.98 -5.11
N SER A 341 -14.97 8.00 -4.70
CA SER A 341 -15.47 6.65 -4.41
C SER A 341 -16.44 6.65 -3.24
N VAL A 342 -16.11 7.31 -2.14
CA VAL A 342 -16.96 7.42 -0.94
C VAL A 342 -18.27 8.12 -1.26
N LYS A 343 -18.26 9.20 -2.05
CA LYS A 343 -19.49 9.88 -2.48
C LYS A 343 -20.39 9.00 -3.36
N LYS A 344 -19.80 8.12 -4.17
CA LYS A 344 -20.58 7.13 -4.95
C LYS A 344 -21.13 6.01 -4.05
N MET A 345 -20.40 5.63 -3.01
CA MET A 345 -20.84 4.59 -2.05
C MET A 345 -22.00 5.05 -1.18
N PHE A 346 -22.04 6.34 -0.84
CA PHE A 346 -23.02 6.94 0.06
C PHE A 346 -23.73 8.14 -0.59
N PRO A 347 -24.52 7.92 -1.65
CA PRO A 347 -25.13 9.01 -2.41
C PRO A 347 -26.10 9.83 -1.55
N GLY A 348 -25.96 11.16 -1.62
CA GLY A 348 -26.81 12.10 -0.87
C GLY A 348 -26.43 12.28 0.61
N ARG A 349 -25.42 11.57 1.11
CA ARG A 349 -24.90 11.75 2.46
C ARG A 349 -23.79 12.79 2.49
N LYS A 350 -23.72 13.58 3.58
CA LYS A 350 -22.70 14.63 3.78
C LYS A 350 -21.35 13.97 4.10
N LEU A 351 -20.31 14.25 3.29
CA LEU A 351 -18.95 13.77 3.49
C LEU A 351 -18.09 14.84 4.16
N THR A 352 -17.56 14.53 5.34
CA THR A 352 -16.51 15.28 6.02
C THR A 352 -15.15 14.59 5.82
N ALA A 353 -14.23 15.28 5.15
CA ALA A 353 -12.86 14.81 4.92
C ALA A 353 -11.91 15.39 5.96
N ILE A 354 -11.21 14.55 6.72
CA ILE A 354 -10.15 14.95 7.65
C ILE A 354 -8.83 14.64 6.99
N PHE A 355 -7.95 15.62 6.79
CA PHE A 355 -6.69 15.38 6.09
C PHE A 355 -5.48 15.83 6.91
N GLN A 356 -4.52 14.90 7.07
CA GLN A 356 -3.19 15.17 7.58
C GLN A 356 -2.19 15.24 6.43
N PRO A 357 -1.73 16.43 6.01
CA PRO A 357 -0.67 16.51 5.02
C PRO A 357 0.61 15.84 5.53
N HIS A 358 1.34 15.20 4.62
CA HIS A 358 2.56 14.46 4.93
C HIS A 358 3.74 15.08 4.18
N LEU A 359 4.78 15.49 4.90
CA LEU A 359 5.97 16.23 4.46
C LEU A 359 5.69 17.71 4.10
N TYR A 360 6.59 18.59 4.54
CA TYR A 360 6.54 20.01 4.20
C TYR A 360 6.81 20.24 2.72
N THR A 361 7.80 19.55 2.15
CA THR A 361 8.14 19.67 0.73
C THR A 361 6.97 19.29 -0.17
N ARG A 362 6.31 18.15 0.08
CA ARG A 362 5.14 17.72 -0.69
C ARG A 362 3.98 18.69 -0.53
N THR A 363 3.73 19.19 0.67
CA THR A 363 2.66 20.16 0.91
C THR A 363 2.93 21.45 0.14
N ARG A 364 4.15 21.99 0.19
CA ARG A 364 4.55 23.17 -0.58
C ARG A 364 4.34 23.01 -2.08
N ASP A 365 4.71 21.83 -2.61
CA ASP A 365 4.73 21.58 -4.05
C ASP A 365 3.33 21.25 -4.61
N LEU A 366 2.43 20.65 -3.81
CA LEU A 366 1.13 20.12 -4.25
C LEU A 366 -0.09 20.73 -3.51
N TYR A 367 0.05 21.83 -2.77
CA TYR A 367 -1.07 22.39 -1.97
C TYR A 367 -2.29 22.77 -2.80
N ARG A 368 -2.10 23.17 -4.08
CA ARG A 368 -3.20 23.52 -4.99
C ARG A 368 -4.00 22.29 -5.40
N GLU A 369 -3.31 21.23 -5.73
CA GLU A 369 -3.88 19.95 -6.13
C GLU A 369 -4.56 19.28 -4.93
N PHE A 370 -3.99 19.38 -3.73
CA PHE A 370 -4.65 18.94 -2.49
C PHE A 370 -5.95 19.70 -2.24
N ALA A 371 -5.93 21.02 -2.37
CA ALA A 371 -7.14 21.84 -2.19
C ALA A 371 -8.22 21.50 -3.21
N ALA A 372 -7.84 21.28 -4.46
CA ALA A 372 -8.78 20.87 -5.51
C ALA A 372 -9.42 19.51 -5.20
N ALA A 373 -8.65 18.50 -4.82
CA ALA A 373 -9.15 17.17 -4.46
C ALA A 373 -10.07 17.22 -3.23
N LEU A 374 -9.66 17.92 -2.17
CA LEU A 374 -10.43 18.05 -0.94
C LEU A 374 -11.74 18.84 -1.14
N SER A 375 -11.78 19.78 -2.08
CA SER A 375 -12.98 20.54 -2.41
C SER A 375 -14.13 19.70 -2.96
N HIS A 376 -13.91 18.44 -3.29
CA HIS A 376 -14.97 17.48 -3.63
C HIS A 376 -15.71 16.94 -2.40
N ALA A 377 -15.17 17.08 -1.20
CA ALA A 377 -15.89 16.79 0.04
C ALA A 377 -16.86 17.93 0.39
N ASP A 378 -17.89 17.62 1.20
CA ASP A 378 -18.89 18.62 1.61
C ASP A 378 -18.39 19.47 2.79
N GLU A 379 -17.41 18.97 3.54
CA GLU A 379 -16.71 19.66 4.62
C GLU A 379 -15.28 19.12 4.75
N VAL A 380 -14.33 20.00 5.08
CA VAL A 380 -12.91 19.64 5.22
C VAL A 380 -12.39 20.03 6.60
N VAL A 381 -11.68 19.13 7.24
CA VAL A 381 -10.92 19.38 8.46
C VAL A 381 -9.46 19.10 8.17
N LEU A 382 -8.62 20.12 8.27
CA LEU A 382 -7.18 19.97 8.13
C LEU A 382 -6.53 19.84 9.50
N VAL A 383 -5.52 18.98 9.61
CA VAL A 383 -4.68 18.92 10.80
C VAL A 383 -3.25 19.33 10.46
N PRO A 384 -2.40 19.67 11.45
CA PRO A 384 -1.02 20.06 11.20
C PRO A 384 -0.25 19.00 10.38
N ILE A 385 0.69 19.48 9.56
CA ILE A 385 1.53 18.62 8.73
C ILE A 385 2.28 17.59 9.60
N TYR A 386 2.32 16.34 9.16
CA TYR A 386 3.22 15.32 9.71
C TYR A 386 4.60 15.44 9.04
N PRO A 387 5.64 15.86 9.77
CA PRO A 387 6.94 16.18 9.18
C PRO A 387 7.74 14.95 8.75
N ALA A 388 7.44 13.78 9.33
CA ALA A 388 8.26 12.56 9.22
C ALA A 388 9.74 12.84 9.55
N ARG A 389 10.56 13.05 8.53
CA ARG A 389 12.02 13.32 8.66
C ARG A 389 12.43 14.75 8.29
N GLU A 390 11.47 15.57 7.86
CA GLU A 390 11.76 16.94 7.41
C GLU A 390 11.72 17.94 8.58
N GLU A 391 12.51 19.00 8.46
CA GLU A 391 12.38 20.17 9.31
C GLU A 391 11.28 21.09 8.77
N PRO A 392 10.62 21.86 9.63
CA PRO A 392 9.61 22.82 9.21
C PRO A 392 10.14 23.82 8.18
N ILE A 393 9.36 24.09 7.15
CA ILE A 393 9.66 25.10 6.12
C ILE A 393 8.85 26.34 6.44
N GLU A 394 9.50 27.51 6.54
CA GLU A 394 8.84 28.79 6.83
C GLU A 394 7.74 29.10 5.79
N GLY A 395 6.55 29.44 6.27
CA GLY A 395 5.39 29.73 5.43
C GLY A 395 4.68 28.49 4.85
N VAL A 396 5.10 27.27 5.20
CA VAL A 396 4.45 26.03 4.75
C VAL A 396 3.65 25.42 5.89
N GLY A 397 2.34 25.36 5.73
CA GLY A 397 1.39 24.82 6.70
C GLY A 397 0.11 24.32 6.04
N SER A 398 -0.77 23.74 6.82
CA SER A 398 -2.10 23.30 6.36
C SER A 398 -2.97 24.49 5.95
N GLU A 399 -2.64 25.70 6.40
CA GLU A 399 -3.28 26.96 6.06
C GLU A 399 -3.23 27.23 4.54
N MET A 400 -2.11 26.89 3.88
CA MET A 400 -1.97 27.07 2.43
C MET A 400 -3.02 26.28 1.65
N ILE A 401 -3.38 25.09 2.14
CA ILE A 401 -4.42 24.25 1.55
C ILE A 401 -5.79 24.85 1.88
N ALA A 402 -6.00 25.25 3.15
CA ALA A 402 -7.27 25.81 3.62
C ALA A 402 -7.70 27.05 2.82
N GLU A 403 -6.76 27.93 2.45
CA GLU A 403 -7.02 29.16 1.68
C GLU A 403 -7.62 28.88 0.29
N LEU A 404 -7.40 27.69 -0.27
CA LEU A 404 -7.82 27.33 -1.63
C LEU A 404 -8.96 26.32 -1.67
N VAL A 405 -9.29 25.66 -0.56
CA VAL A 405 -10.43 24.75 -0.47
C VAL A 405 -11.72 25.56 -0.62
N THR A 406 -12.63 25.11 -1.49
CA THR A 406 -13.88 25.79 -1.80
C THR A 406 -15.06 25.35 -0.92
N SER A 407 -14.97 24.18 -0.28
CA SER A 407 -15.94 23.71 0.72
C SER A 407 -15.68 24.36 2.08
N PRO A 408 -16.64 24.33 3.02
CA PRO A 408 -16.39 24.69 4.41
C PRO A 408 -15.15 23.98 4.95
N VAL A 409 -14.19 24.75 5.46
CA VAL A 409 -12.91 24.22 5.94
C VAL A 409 -12.57 24.76 7.32
N SER A 410 -12.00 23.89 8.16
CA SER A 410 -11.46 24.24 9.47
C SER A 410 -10.09 23.58 9.68
N ILE A 411 -9.29 24.14 10.59
CA ILE A 411 -8.02 23.56 11.03
C ILE A 411 -8.18 23.15 12.49
N CYS A 412 -7.79 21.94 12.82
CA CYS A 412 -7.93 21.36 14.15
C CYS A 412 -6.67 20.61 14.56
N GLU A 413 -6.26 20.73 15.80
CA GLU A 413 -5.23 19.88 16.38
C GLU A 413 -5.71 18.43 16.45
N ARG A 414 -4.84 17.47 16.16
CA ARG A 414 -5.20 16.04 16.11
C ARG A 414 -5.84 15.54 17.40
N GLU A 415 -5.30 16.00 18.53
CA GLU A 415 -5.74 15.64 19.88
C GLU A 415 -7.18 16.10 20.18
N LYS A 416 -7.69 17.08 19.41
CA LYS A 416 -9.03 17.66 19.57
C LYS A 416 -10.05 17.12 18.56
N LEU A 417 -9.62 16.26 17.62
CA LEU A 417 -10.50 15.76 16.56
C LEU A 417 -11.73 15.03 17.11
N ALA A 418 -11.54 14.13 18.07
CA ALA A 418 -12.64 13.38 18.69
C ALA A 418 -13.66 14.31 19.35
N ASP A 419 -13.19 15.29 20.14
CA ASP A 419 -14.06 16.27 20.81
C ASP A 419 -14.80 17.14 19.80
N MET A 420 -14.11 17.62 18.76
CA MET A 420 -14.71 18.43 17.69
C MET A 420 -15.82 17.63 16.97
N LEU A 421 -15.52 16.40 16.58
CA LEU A 421 -16.48 15.54 15.89
C LEU A 421 -17.64 15.11 16.78
N SER A 422 -17.44 14.99 18.10
CA SER A 422 -18.53 14.71 19.05
C SER A 422 -19.62 15.77 19.03
N GLN A 423 -19.26 17.05 18.78
CA GLN A 423 -20.14 18.21 18.77
C GLN A 423 -20.69 18.56 17.38
N ALA A 424 -20.03 18.10 16.29
CA ALA A 424 -20.43 18.40 14.92
C ALA A 424 -21.55 17.46 14.43
N GLU A 425 -22.39 17.93 13.51
CA GLU A 425 -23.30 17.06 12.76
C GLU A 425 -22.52 16.37 11.64
N THR A 426 -22.31 15.08 11.79
CA THR A 426 -21.56 14.25 10.85
C THR A 426 -22.43 13.11 10.31
N ASP A 427 -22.16 12.67 9.09
CA ASP A 427 -22.87 11.57 8.43
C ASP A 427 -21.85 10.52 7.93
N VAL A 428 -20.98 10.92 6.99
CA VAL A 428 -19.86 10.12 6.52
C VAL A 428 -18.57 10.89 6.83
N VAL A 429 -17.67 10.30 7.58
CA VAL A 429 -16.36 10.88 7.94
C VAL A 429 -15.26 10.00 7.39
N VAL A 430 -14.26 10.60 6.76
CA VAL A 430 -13.06 9.88 6.31
C VAL A 430 -11.81 10.63 6.77
N SER A 431 -10.91 9.93 7.47
CA SER A 431 -9.58 10.44 7.77
C SER A 431 -8.59 10.00 6.71
N PHE A 432 -7.69 10.91 6.31
CA PHE A 432 -6.68 10.72 5.29
C PHE A 432 -5.28 11.09 5.77
N GLY A 433 -4.28 10.35 5.33
CA GLY A 433 -2.89 10.72 5.49
C GLY A 433 -1.96 9.56 5.83
N ALA A 434 -0.70 9.66 5.40
CA ALA A 434 0.35 8.68 5.68
C ALA A 434 1.08 8.93 7.02
N GLY A 435 0.68 9.98 7.75
CA GLY A 435 1.24 10.33 9.06
C GLY A 435 0.62 9.51 10.20
N ASN A 436 0.63 10.11 11.38
CA ASN A 436 0.17 9.48 12.63
C ASN A 436 -1.29 9.81 12.98
N ILE A 437 -2.10 10.21 12.01
CA ILE A 437 -3.54 10.44 12.22
C ILE A 437 -4.27 9.16 12.66
N ASP A 438 -3.79 8.01 12.23
CA ASP A 438 -4.33 6.70 12.59
C ASP A 438 -4.32 6.41 14.10
N ALA A 439 -3.41 7.01 14.84
CA ALA A 439 -3.40 6.89 16.30
C ALA A 439 -4.66 7.45 16.98
N TYR A 440 -5.40 8.31 16.27
CA TYR A 440 -6.63 8.95 16.77
C TYR A 440 -7.91 8.27 16.26
N CYS A 441 -7.81 7.33 15.33
CA CYS A 441 -8.98 6.69 14.70
C CYS A 441 -9.89 5.99 15.71
N SER A 442 -9.34 5.30 16.72
CA SER A 442 -10.15 4.63 17.74
C SER A 442 -10.93 5.62 18.60
N ALA A 443 -10.30 6.73 19.03
CA ALA A 443 -10.97 7.76 19.80
C ALA A 443 -12.07 8.49 19.01
N ILE A 444 -11.81 8.74 17.73
CA ILE A 444 -12.81 9.30 16.80
C ILE A 444 -13.98 8.32 16.64
N ALA A 445 -13.69 7.04 16.44
CA ALA A 445 -14.72 6.00 16.31
C ALA A 445 -15.63 5.92 17.53
N GLU A 446 -15.07 5.91 18.73
CA GLU A 446 -15.84 5.89 20.00
C GLU A 446 -16.82 7.06 20.11
N GLU A 447 -16.43 8.26 19.67
CA GLU A 447 -17.35 9.41 19.70
C GLU A 447 -18.42 9.32 18.60
N LEU A 448 -18.07 8.83 17.40
CA LEU A 448 -19.02 8.70 16.32
C LEU A 448 -19.99 7.52 16.50
N GLU A 449 -19.59 6.45 17.19
CA GLU A 449 -20.47 5.33 17.55
C GLU A 449 -21.60 5.77 18.48
N LYS A 450 -21.38 6.78 19.34
CA LYS A 450 -22.43 7.34 20.20
C LYS A 450 -23.55 8.03 19.42
N LYS A 451 -23.31 8.34 18.14
CA LYS A 451 -24.27 9.00 17.22
C LYS A 451 -24.91 8.02 16.23
N ALA A 452 -24.44 6.78 16.19
CA ALA A 452 -24.79 5.75 15.21
C ALA A 452 -26.20 5.14 15.38
#